data_d5721a3db03e17c52273f3b9fa297437
#
_entry.id   d5721a3db03e17c52273f3b9fa297437
#
_cell.length_a   1.000
_cell.length_b   1.000
_cell.length_c   1.000
_cell.angle_alpha   90.00
_cell.angle_beta   90.00
_cell.angle_gamma   90.00
#
_symmetry.space_group_name_H-M   'P 1'
#
loop_
_entity.id
_entity.type
_entity.pdbx_description
1 polymer ?
#
loop_
_entity_poly.entity_id
_entity_poly.type
_entity_poly.pdbx_seq_one_letter_code
_entity_poly.pdbx_strand_id
1 'polypeptide(L)'
;MSDYLGRFFARLIPVLLILVMIVVIGRYFFGIGRVDIQELALYVHALIFLGCAGWAYSADEHVRVDIFYRNASTVYKKAVNTFGIIFFLVPMIGVLGYYAIDFVAASWSVQEISTEPGGLSIVYIQKSFIFLFPLVLALAGVRELYRLWK
;
A
#
# COMPACT_ATOMS: atom_id res chain seq x y z
N MET A 1 9.09 13.81 -1.22
CA MET A 1 9.33 12.65 -0.34
C MET A 1 8.47 11.46 -0.73
N SER A 2 7.14 11.62 -0.91
CA SER A 2 6.25 10.55 -1.42
C SER A 2 6.70 9.96 -2.77
N ASP A 3 7.20 10.78 -3.69
CA ASP A 3 7.66 10.31 -5.02
C ASP A 3 8.89 9.42 -4.94
N TYR A 4 9.80 9.67 -4.00
CA TYR A 4 10.99 8.83 -3.79
C TYR A 4 10.60 7.48 -3.17
N LEU A 5 9.68 7.48 -2.20
CA LEU A 5 9.17 6.25 -1.59
C LEU A 5 8.43 5.39 -2.61
N GLY A 6 7.52 5.99 -3.38
CA GLY A 6 6.80 5.25 -4.42
C GLY A 6 7.74 4.65 -5.46
N ARG A 7 8.73 5.41 -5.95
CA ARG A 7 9.73 4.88 -6.89
C ARG A 7 10.62 3.79 -6.28
N PHE A 8 10.91 3.88 -4.98
CA PHE A 8 11.64 2.83 -4.28
C PHE A 8 10.85 1.52 -4.28
N PHE A 9 9.57 1.55 -3.87
CA PHE A 9 8.74 0.36 -3.88
C PHE A 9 8.44 -0.15 -5.30
N ALA A 10 8.27 0.73 -6.28
CA ALA A 10 8.09 0.33 -7.67
C ALA A 10 9.30 -0.44 -8.25
N ARG A 11 10.51 -0.23 -7.74
CA ARG A 11 11.69 -1.01 -8.14
C ARG A 11 11.63 -2.48 -7.72
N LEU A 12 10.71 -2.85 -6.85
CA LEU A 12 10.45 -4.25 -6.49
C LEU A 12 9.62 -5.00 -7.55
N ILE A 13 9.04 -4.32 -8.54
CA ILE A 13 8.25 -4.94 -9.61
C ILE A 13 9.03 -6.03 -10.36
N PRO A 14 10.29 -5.83 -10.79
CA PRO A 14 11.08 -6.90 -11.41
C PRO A 14 11.29 -8.10 -10.49
N VAL A 15 11.48 -7.86 -9.18
CA VAL A 15 11.62 -8.95 -8.20
C VAL A 15 10.32 -9.75 -8.11
N LEU A 16 9.17 -9.06 -8.02
CA LEU A 16 7.86 -9.72 -8.05
C LEU A 16 7.67 -10.56 -9.32
N LEU A 17 8.02 -10.01 -10.47
CA LEU A 17 7.92 -10.73 -11.75
C LEU A 17 8.75 -12.01 -11.73
N ILE A 18 10.00 -11.94 -11.26
CA ILE A 18 10.89 -13.11 -11.16
C ILE A 18 10.28 -14.16 -10.22
N LEU A 19 9.78 -13.76 -9.04
CA LEU A 19 9.16 -14.69 -8.09
C LEU A 19 7.94 -15.39 -8.70
N VAL A 20 7.07 -14.62 -9.35
CA VAL A 20 5.88 -15.19 -10.02
C VAL A 20 6.29 -16.16 -11.15
N MET A 21 7.31 -15.79 -11.95
CA MET A 21 7.84 -16.67 -12.99
C MET A 21 8.39 -17.98 -12.42
N ILE A 22 9.13 -17.93 -11.31
CA ILE A 22 9.64 -19.12 -10.62
C ILE A 22 8.48 -20.02 -10.18
N VAL A 23 7.44 -19.44 -9.57
CA VAL A 23 6.25 -20.21 -9.14
C VAL A 23 5.54 -20.85 -10.30
N VAL A 24 5.31 -20.10 -11.39
CA VAL A 24 4.59 -20.59 -12.57
C VAL A 24 5.40 -21.69 -13.27
N ILE A 25 6.67 -21.44 -13.58
CA ILE A 25 7.53 -22.39 -14.25
C ILE A 25 7.71 -23.66 -13.38
N GLY A 26 7.98 -23.48 -12.09
CA GLY A 26 8.12 -24.59 -11.15
C GLY A 26 6.88 -25.51 -11.15
N ARG A 27 5.70 -24.91 -11.12
CA ARG A 27 4.44 -25.65 -11.07
C ARG A 27 4.11 -26.36 -12.40
N TYR A 28 4.20 -25.64 -13.52
CA TYR A 28 3.73 -26.18 -14.80
C TYR A 28 4.74 -27.04 -15.55
N PHE A 29 6.05 -26.76 -15.43
CA PHE A 29 7.08 -27.52 -16.13
C PHE A 29 7.72 -28.62 -15.28
N PHE A 30 7.80 -28.38 -13.96
CA PHE A 30 8.49 -29.32 -13.06
C PHE A 30 7.55 -30.03 -12.08
N GLY A 31 6.26 -29.65 -12.02
CA GLY A 31 5.31 -30.20 -11.06
C GLY A 31 5.62 -29.84 -9.61
N ILE A 32 6.47 -28.84 -9.37
CA ILE A 32 6.92 -28.43 -8.04
C ILE A 32 6.15 -27.20 -7.58
N GLY A 33 5.28 -27.38 -6.57
CA GLY A 33 4.59 -26.25 -5.92
C GLY A 33 5.38 -25.77 -4.70
N ARG A 34 5.98 -24.57 -4.78
CA ARG A 34 6.70 -23.90 -3.67
C ARG A 34 5.79 -22.84 -3.05
N VAL A 35 5.13 -23.19 -1.94
CA VAL A 35 4.21 -22.30 -1.22
C VAL A 35 4.97 -21.11 -0.62
N ASP A 36 6.16 -21.34 -0.08
CA ASP A 36 7.02 -20.30 0.48
C ASP A 36 7.39 -19.20 -0.55
N ILE A 37 7.70 -19.58 -1.80
CA ILE A 37 8.00 -18.61 -2.88
C ILE A 37 6.72 -17.87 -3.29
N GLN A 38 5.59 -18.56 -3.33
CA GLN A 38 4.30 -17.94 -3.63
C GLN A 38 3.91 -16.91 -2.58
N GLU A 39 4.08 -17.22 -1.29
CA GLU A 39 3.84 -16.28 -0.20
C GLU A 39 4.84 -15.11 -0.22
N LEU A 40 6.12 -15.38 -0.53
CA LEU A 40 7.10 -14.30 -0.70
C LEU A 40 6.70 -13.34 -1.82
N ALA A 41 6.16 -13.83 -2.93
CA ALA A 41 5.63 -13.00 -4.00
C ALA A 41 4.46 -12.13 -3.51
N LEU A 42 3.54 -12.69 -2.70
CA LEU A 42 2.46 -11.92 -2.06
C LEU A 42 3.00 -10.84 -1.12
N TYR A 43 4.07 -11.11 -0.37
CA TYR A 43 4.68 -10.12 0.53
C TYR A 43 5.32 -8.97 -0.26
N VAL A 44 6.04 -9.28 -1.33
CA VAL A 44 6.61 -8.25 -2.22
C VAL A 44 5.50 -7.45 -2.90
N HIS A 45 4.42 -8.11 -3.34
CA HIS A 45 3.25 -7.43 -3.90
C HIS A 45 2.62 -6.46 -2.88
N ALA A 46 2.42 -6.91 -1.63
CA ALA A 46 1.88 -6.07 -0.56
C ALA A 46 2.76 -4.82 -0.32
N LEU A 47 4.09 -4.98 -0.28
CA LEU A 47 5.02 -3.85 -0.15
C LEU A 47 4.88 -2.85 -1.29
N ILE A 48 4.80 -3.33 -2.53
CA ILE A 48 4.62 -2.46 -3.71
C ILE A 48 3.29 -1.73 -3.61
N PHE A 49 2.20 -2.46 -3.40
CA PHE A 49 0.85 -1.91 -3.39
C PHE A 49 0.67 -0.86 -2.28
N LEU A 50 1.02 -1.22 -1.05
CA LEU A 50 0.86 -0.33 0.11
C LEU A 50 1.86 0.83 0.06
N GLY A 51 3.09 0.59 -0.37
CA GLY A 51 4.15 1.60 -0.43
C GLY A 51 3.98 2.63 -1.55
N CYS A 52 3.37 2.24 -2.68
CA CYS A 52 3.11 3.14 -3.81
C CYS A 52 1.84 3.99 -3.63
N ALA A 53 0.96 3.68 -2.67
CA ALA A 53 -0.34 4.36 -2.52
C ALA A 53 -0.20 5.89 -2.36
N GLY A 54 0.76 6.37 -1.56
CA GLY A 54 1.00 7.80 -1.38
C GLY A 54 1.55 8.50 -2.63
N TRP A 55 2.30 7.80 -3.46
CA TRP A 55 2.76 8.31 -4.74
C TRP A 55 1.60 8.42 -5.75
N ALA A 56 0.80 7.37 -5.86
CA ALA A 56 -0.39 7.37 -6.71
C ALA A 56 -1.37 8.50 -6.31
N TYR A 57 -1.54 8.74 -5.00
CA TYR A 57 -2.33 9.88 -4.51
C TYR A 57 -1.74 11.22 -4.95
N SER A 58 -0.43 11.41 -4.79
CA SER A 58 0.26 12.66 -5.16
C SER A 58 0.32 12.90 -6.68
N ALA A 59 0.30 11.83 -7.48
CA ALA A 59 0.28 11.89 -8.95
C ALA A 59 -1.12 12.09 -9.54
N ASP A 60 -2.16 12.16 -8.68
CA ASP A 60 -3.57 12.31 -9.09
C ASP A 60 -4.10 11.11 -9.91
N GLU A 61 -3.53 9.92 -9.69
CA GLU A 61 -3.89 8.67 -10.37
C GLU A 61 -5.05 7.91 -9.67
N HIS A 62 -5.63 8.50 -8.62
CA HIS A 62 -6.81 7.93 -7.98
C HIS A 62 -8.07 8.23 -8.77
N VAL A 63 -8.89 7.21 -8.97
CA VAL A 63 -10.18 7.34 -9.65
C VAL A 63 -11.09 8.28 -8.85
N ARG A 64 -11.59 9.32 -9.50
CA ARG A 64 -12.53 10.26 -8.91
C ARG A 64 -13.67 10.62 -9.88
N VAL A 65 -14.78 11.06 -9.34
CA VAL A 65 -15.93 11.52 -10.15
C VAL A 65 -15.70 12.98 -10.51
N ASP A 66 -15.30 13.24 -11.75
CA ASP A 66 -14.87 14.55 -12.24
C ASP A 66 -16.00 15.46 -12.72
N ILE A 67 -17.26 14.98 -12.73
CA ILE A 67 -18.41 15.67 -13.36
C ILE A 67 -18.56 17.12 -12.84
N PHE A 68 -18.42 17.30 -11.52
CA PHE A 68 -18.54 18.63 -10.89
C PHE A 68 -17.19 19.33 -10.71
N TYR A 69 -16.09 18.59 -10.76
CA TYR A 69 -14.76 19.11 -10.49
C TYR A 69 -14.06 19.67 -11.72
N ARG A 70 -14.27 19.08 -12.90
CA ARG A 70 -13.53 19.39 -14.13
C ARG A 70 -13.58 20.87 -14.52
N ASN A 71 -14.77 21.47 -14.50
CA ASN A 71 -15.01 22.87 -14.90
C ASN A 71 -15.07 23.85 -13.73
N ALA A 72 -14.75 23.40 -12.51
CA ALA A 72 -14.84 24.22 -11.31
C ALA A 72 -13.68 25.22 -11.20
N SER A 73 -13.94 26.35 -10.50
CA SER A 73 -12.92 27.34 -10.20
C SER A 73 -11.79 26.80 -9.33
N THR A 74 -10.60 27.43 -9.37
CA THR A 74 -9.46 27.04 -8.55
C THR A 74 -9.77 27.09 -7.05
N VAL A 75 -10.58 28.06 -6.61
CA VAL A 75 -11.02 28.20 -5.22
C VAL A 75 -11.88 27.02 -4.81
N TYR A 76 -12.85 26.64 -5.63
CA TYR A 76 -13.69 25.46 -5.38
C TYR A 76 -12.86 24.17 -5.31
N LYS A 77 -11.91 23.98 -6.24
CA LYS A 77 -11.01 22.83 -6.24
C LYS A 77 -10.17 22.75 -4.96
N LYS A 78 -9.62 23.87 -4.50
CA LYS A 78 -8.89 23.95 -3.22
C LYS A 78 -9.79 23.57 -2.04
N ALA A 79 -11.00 24.10 -1.99
CA ALA A 79 -11.95 23.81 -0.90
C ALA A 79 -12.34 22.33 -0.87
N VAL A 80 -12.68 21.74 -2.03
CA VAL A 80 -13.06 20.33 -2.13
C VAL A 80 -11.90 19.41 -1.76
N ASN A 81 -10.68 19.67 -2.24
CA ASN A 81 -9.51 18.85 -1.90
C ASN A 81 -9.17 18.97 -0.40
N THR A 82 -9.21 20.18 0.17
CA THR A 82 -8.97 20.37 1.60
C THR A 82 -10.02 19.62 2.44
N PHE A 83 -11.30 19.75 2.07
CA PHE A 83 -12.39 19.03 2.72
C PHE A 83 -12.18 17.50 2.63
N GLY A 84 -11.86 16.99 1.43
CA GLY A 84 -11.58 15.58 1.21
C GLY A 84 -10.44 15.04 2.07
N ILE A 85 -9.35 15.81 2.21
CA ILE A 85 -8.23 15.40 3.05
C ILE A 85 -8.63 15.38 4.52
N ILE A 86 -9.29 16.44 5.03
CA ILE A 86 -9.59 16.56 6.46
C ILE A 86 -10.70 15.59 6.88
N PHE A 87 -11.77 15.48 6.11
CA PHE A 87 -12.97 14.72 6.51
C PHE A 87 -12.99 13.27 6.05
N PHE A 88 -12.19 12.89 5.05
CA PHE A 88 -12.13 11.51 4.58
C PHE A 88 -10.75 10.89 4.76
N LEU A 89 -9.68 11.54 4.28
CA LEU A 89 -8.36 10.95 4.33
C LEU A 89 -7.84 10.82 5.76
N VAL A 90 -7.91 11.90 6.56
CA VAL A 90 -7.41 11.91 7.94
C VAL A 90 -8.16 10.91 8.84
N PRO A 91 -9.51 10.87 8.86
CA PRO A 91 -10.22 9.85 9.63
C PRO A 91 -9.94 8.42 9.15
N MET A 92 -9.87 8.19 7.84
CA MET A 92 -9.54 6.89 7.29
C MET A 92 -8.15 6.41 7.76
N ILE A 93 -7.13 7.26 7.67
CA ILE A 93 -5.77 6.97 8.16
C ILE A 93 -5.79 6.69 9.66
N GLY A 94 -6.54 7.49 10.42
CA GLY A 94 -6.67 7.34 11.87
C GLY A 94 -7.30 6.00 12.26
N VAL A 95 -8.41 5.64 11.63
CA VAL A 95 -9.11 4.36 11.87
C VAL A 95 -8.21 3.19 11.48
N LEU A 96 -7.64 3.20 10.27
CA LEU A 96 -6.76 2.12 9.81
C LEU A 96 -5.53 1.97 10.71
N GLY A 97 -4.88 3.09 11.07
CA GLY A 97 -3.72 3.07 11.96
C GLY A 97 -4.05 2.54 13.34
N TYR A 98 -5.18 2.97 13.92
CA TYR A 98 -5.62 2.53 15.24
C TYR A 98 -5.86 1.01 15.31
N TYR A 99 -6.68 0.49 14.42
CA TYR A 99 -6.99 -0.95 14.41
C TYR A 99 -5.81 -1.82 13.95
N ALA A 100 -4.89 -1.27 13.16
CA ALA A 100 -3.68 -1.97 12.77
C ALA A 100 -2.76 -2.28 13.97
N ILE A 101 -2.79 -1.47 15.05
CA ILE A 101 -1.93 -1.67 16.21
C ILE A 101 -2.24 -3.01 16.88
N ASP A 102 -3.49 -3.24 17.26
CA ASP A 102 -3.89 -4.47 17.93
C ASP A 102 -3.75 -5.69 17.01
N PHE A 103 -4.11 -5.52 15.73
CA PHE A 103 -3.97 -6.58 14.73
C PHE A 103 -2.52 -7.04 14.56
N VAL A 104 -1.59 -6.12 14.46
CA VAL A 104 -0.16 -6.43 14.33
C VAL A 104 0.41 -6.93 15.65
N ALA A 105 0.08 -6.30 16.78
CA ALA A 105 0.55 -6.70 18.09
C ALA A 105 0.14 -8.15 18.42
N ALA A 106 -1.09 -8.53 18.13
CA ALA A 106 -1.58 -9.91 18.31
C ALA A 106 -0.75 -10.90 17.47
N SER A 107 -0.45 -10.57 16.22
CA SER A 107 0.37 -11.43 15.34
C SER A 107 1.81 -11.58 15.84
N TRP A 108 2.41 -10.49 16.33
CA TRP A 108 3.75 -10.51 16.92
C TRP A 108 3.82 -11.29 18.23
N SER A 109 2.78 -11.22 19.06
CA SER A 109 2.76 -11.93 20.37
C SER A 109 2.85 -13.44 20.22
N VAL A 110 2.31 -13.99 19.12
CA VAL A 110 2.34 -15.43 18.83
C VAL A 110 3.37 -15.80 17.76
N GLN A 111 4.13 -14.83 17.24
CA GLN A 111 5.04 -15.02 16.10
C GLN A 111 4.37 -15.80 14.96
N GLU A 112 3.23 -15.28 14.50
CA GLU A 112 2.33 -15.95 13.59
C GLU A 112 3.04 -16.48 12.35
N ILE A 113 2.81 -17.75 12.07
CA ILE A 113 3.35 -18.47 10.91
C ILE A 113 2.25 -18.72 9.88
N SER A 114 2.61 -19.08 8.66
CA SER A 114 1.66 -19.49 7.64
C SER A 114 0.88 -20.74 8.07
N THR A 115 -0.41 -20.77 7.74
CA THR A 115 -1.26 -21.94 7.92
C THR A 115 -1.10 -22.97 6.79
N GLU A 116 -0.41 -22.59 5.71
CA GLU A 116 -0.18 -23.46 4.58
C GLU A 116 1.03 -24.37 4.80
N PRO A 117 0.95 -25.66 4.48
CA PRO A 117 2.09 -26.57 4.54
C PRO A 117 3.26 -26.08 3.69
N GLY A 118 4.42 -25.86 4.30
CA GLY A 118 5.61 -25.33 3.61
C GLY A 118 5.59 -23.83 3.36
N GLY A 119 4.66 -23.09 3.96
CA GLY A 119 4.61 -21.63 3.92
C GLY A 119 5.67 -20.95 4.82
N LEU A 120 5.71 -19.62 4.78
CA LEU A 120 6.69 -18.81 5.51
C LEU A 120 6.32 -18.67 6.99
N SER A 121 7.32 -18.71 7.85
CA SER A 121 7.17 -18.52 9.31
C SER A 121 7.24 -17.05 9.76
N ILE A 122 6.94 -16.10 8.87
CA ILE A 122 7.12 -14.66 9.11
C ILE A 122 5.86 -13.84 8.75
N VAL A 123 4.67 -14.41 8.96
CA VAL A 123 3.39 -13.72 8.68
C VAL A 123 3.25 -12.44 9.51
N TYR A 124 3.74 -12.42 10.75
CA TYR A 124 3.75 -11.23 11.59
C TYR A 124 4.52 -10.04 10.98
N ILE A 125 5.58 -10.32 10.19
CA ILE A 125 6.31 -9.27 9.44
C ILE A 125 5.45 -8.75 8.30
N GLN A 126 4.80 -9.64 7.53
CA GLN A 126 3.91 -9.24 6.44
C GLN A 126 2.74 -8.40 6.95
N LYS A 127 2.13 -8.76 8.08
CA LYS A 127 1.06 -7.98 8.69
C LYS A 127 1.51 -6.58 9.10
N SER A 128 2.77 -6.40 9.49
CA SER A 128 3.33 -5.08 9.80
C SER A 128 3.35 -4.12 8.60
N PHE A 129 3.30 -4.63 7.36
CA PHE A 129 3.24 -3.78 6.17
C PHE A 129 1.97 -2.94 6.09
N ILE A 130 0.91 -3.30 6.83
CA ILE A 130 -0.32 -2.52 6.88
C ILE A 130 -0.07 -1.06 7.34
N PHE A 131 0.94 -0.81 8.17
CA PHE A 131 1.32 0.53 8.60
C PHE A 131 1.88 1.41 7.48
N LEU A 132 2.39 0.81 6.40
CA LEU A 132 2.90 1.57 5.25
C LEU A 132 1.80 2.41 4.61
N PHE A 133 0.60 1.84 4.45
CA PHE A 133 -0.51 2.50 3.77
C PHE A 133 -0.93 3.82 4.45
N PRO A 134 -1.33 3.84 5.73
CA PRO A 134 -1.66 5.08 6.41
C PRO A 134 -0.47 6.04 6.50
N LEU A 135 0.76 5.53 6.66
CA LEU A 135 1.96 6.36 6.72
C LEU A 135 2.21 7.12 5.41
N VAL A 136 2.23 6.41 4.27
CA VAL A 136 2.51 7.05 2.97
C VAL A 136 1.37 7.98 2.53
N LEU A 137 0.13 7.64 2.88
CA LEU A 137 -1.02 8.51 2.61
C LEU A 137 -1.02 9.75 3.51
N ALA A 138 -0.64 9.63 4.77
CA ALA A 138 -0.47 10.78 5.66
C ALA A 138 0.58 11.77 5.11
N LEU A 139 1.74 11.26 4.70
CA LEU A 139 2.80 12.07 4.10
C LEU A 139 2.34 12.74 2.79
N ALA A 140 1.58 12.03 1.97
CA ALA A 140 1.05 12.56 0.73
C ALA A 140 -0.05 13.61 0.98
N GLY A 141 -0.95 13.37 1.93
CA GLY A 141 -2.00 14.32 2.34
C GLY A 141 -1.45 15.62 2.90
N VAL A 142 -0.45 15.54 3.77
CA VAL A 142 0.24 16.74 4.31
C VAL A 142 0.92 17.53 3.18
N ARG A 143 1.60 16.84 2.26
CA ARG A 143 2.22 17.48 1.10
C ARG A 143 1.20 18.19 0.22
N GLU A 144 0.06 17.54 -0.04
CA GLU A 144 -1.01 18.11 -0.86
C GLU A 144 -1.65 19.33 -0.20
N LEU A 145 -1.93 19.27 1.10
CA LEU A 145 -2.40 20.44 1.86
C LEU A 145 -1.41 21.61 1.76
N TYR A 146 -0.13 21.35 1.94
CA TYR A 146 0.89 22.38 1.80
C TYR A 146 0.93 23.00 0.39
N ARG A 147 0.77 22.16 -0.66
CA ARG A 147 0.73 22.61 -2.07
C ARG A 147 -0.51 23.47 -2.37
N LEU A 148 -1.65 23.12 -1.78
CA LEU A 148 -2.89 23.85 -2.02
C LEU A 148 -2.89 25.26 -1.42
N TRP A 149 -2.17 25.46 -0.32
CA TRP A 149 -2.18 26.73 0.42
C TRP A 149 -0.92 27.60 0.23
N LYS A 150 0.05 27.14 -0.54
CA LYS A 150 1.19 27.92 -1.01
C LYS A 150 0.92 28.50 -2.39
#